data_83bc8e4c31bd0bac87cb4695b9e40807
#
_entry.id   83bc8e4c31bd0bac87cb4695b9e40807
#
_cell.length_a   1.000
_cell.length_b   1.000
_cell.length_c   1.000
_cell.angle_alpha   90.00
_cell.angle_beta   90.00
_cell.angle_gamma   90.00
#
_symmetry.space_group_name_H-M   'P 1'
#
loop_
_entity.id
_entity.type
_entity.pdbx_description
1 polymer ?
#
loop_
_entity_poly.entity_id
_entity_poly.type
_entity_poly.pdbx_seq_one_letter_code
_entity_poly.pdbx_strand_id
1 'polypeptide(L)'
;MTIRYDDLSVSWLGYATVRIEHEDFIAYLDPGRYGTLTGDWDGETAHPPGTDYDARDGDLVCITHDHHYDSDAIARVASDDATIVLYDAVDPARIDRDVDGIEDLPGEVVRIGAHEEYVVEGVGIETLPAYNRPDGPNTSGGEPIHPEGFGCGYLLDIGGSRVFWPGDSDVLDAHYELAVSLFLPSISSSFTMDRHGAADLAESLDPDLVVPIHYNTFEALEADSAAFAADVAGRGVPVILDERSS
;
A
#
# COMPACT_ATOMS: atom_id res chain seq x y z
N MET A 1 -10.86 4.84 9.83
CA MET A 1 -11.09 4.21 11.17
C MET A 1 -9.78 3.56 11.59
N THR A 2 -9.46 3.45 12.89
CA THR A 2 -8.27 2.68 13.30
C THR A 2 -8.69 1.26 13.65
N ILE A 3 -8.12 0.30 12.94
CA ILE A 3 -8.33 -1.14 13.15
C ILE A 3 -7.24 -1.60 14.12
N ARG A 4 -7.63 -2.37 15.14
CA ARG A 4 -6.68 -3.02 16.05
C ARG A 4 -6.59 -4.49 15.71
N TYR A 5 -5.36 -4.93 15.47
CA TYR A 5 -5.03 -6.31 15.20
C TYR A 5 -3.77 -6.66 15.99
N ASP A 6 -3.89 -7.61 16.92
CA ASP A 6 -2.83 -7.94 17.88
C ASP A 6 -2.31 -6.66 18.57
N ASP A 7 -1.02 -6.40 18.58
CA ASP A 7 -0.42 -5.18 19.12
C ASP A 7 -0.30 -4.05 18.08
N LEU A 8 -0.86 -4.25 16.85
CA LEU A 8 -0.87 -3.25 15.79
C LEU A 8 -2.12 -2.37 15.82
N SER A 9 -1.93 -1.09 15.51
CA SER A 9 -3.00 -0.16 15.13
C SER A 9 -2.85 0.20 13.67
N VAL A 10 -3.83 -0.15 12.82
CA VAL A 10 -3.79 0.04 11.36
C VAL A 10 -4.85 1.05 10.96
N SER A 11 -4.46 2.05 10.18
CA SER A 11 -5.38 3.08 9.67
C SER A 11 -5.15 3.29 8.18
N TRP A 12 -6.19 3.08 7.37
CA TRP A 12 -6.19 3.47 5.97
C TRP A 12 -6.56 4.95 5.87
N LEU A 13 -5.64 5.76 5.37
CA LEU A 13 -5.79 7.22 5.29
C LEU A 13 -6.32 7.71 3.93
N GLY A 14 -6.52 6.81 2.99
CA GLY A 14 -7.03 7.07 1.65
C GLY A 14 -6.05 6.66 0.56
N TYR A 15 -6.56 6.39 -0.64
CA TYR A 15 -5.81 5.89 -1.78
C TYR A 15 -4.98 4.66 -1.39
N ALA A 16 -3.65 4.69 -1.51
CA ALA A 16 -2.75 3.61 -1.08
C ALA A 16 -2.14 3.84 0.32
N THR A 17 -2.47 4.94 0.99
CA THR A 17 -1.84 5.35 2.24
C THR A 17 -2.30 4.54 3.43
N VAL A 18 -1.39 3.79 4.04
CA VAL A 18 -1.64 3.08 5.31
C VAL A 18 -0.67 3.54 6.37
N ARG A 19 -1.18 3.80 7.57
CA ARG A 19 -0.41 4.00 8.79
C ARG A 19 -0.51 2.77 9.67
N ILE A 20 0.63 2.25 10.09
CA ILE A 20 0.75 1.10 10.99
C ILE A 20 1.53 1.55 12.21
N GLU A 21 0.99 1.32 13.40
CA GLU A 21 1.62 1.67 14.67
C GLU A 21 1.75 0.42 15.53
N HIS A 22 2.94 0.22 16.07
CA HIS A 22 3.28 -0.81 17.04
C HIS A 22 4.09 -0.19 18.16
N GLU A 23 3.56 -0.18 19.38
CA GLU A 23 4.17 0.53 20.52
C GLU A 23 4.46 2.00 20.16
N ASP A 24 5.74 2.40 20.17
CA ASP A 24 6.19 3.73 19.82
C ASP A 24 6.71 3.86 18.38
N PHE A 25 6.65 2.78 17.57
CA PHE A 25 7.10 2.75 16.17
C PHE A 25 5.95 2.95 15.20
N ILE A 26 6.12 3.83 14.22
CA ILE A 26 5.11 4.16 13.22
C ILE A 26 5.67 4.00 11.80
N ALA A 27 5.00 3.17 11.01
CA ALA A 27 5.30 2.98 9.59
C ALA A 27 4.18 3.52 8.70
N TYR A 28 4.56 4.11 7.57
CA TYR A 28 3.66 4.51 6.49
C TYR A 28 3.99 3.77 5.20
N LEU A 29 2.95 3.30 4.52
CA LEU A 29 3.03 2.75 3.18
C LEU A 29 2.39 3.73 2.20
N ASP A 30 3.09 4.04 1.12
CA ASP A 30 2.64 4.84 -0.02
C ASP A 30 1.83 6.09 0.37
N PRO A 31 2.36 7.02 1.17
CA PRO A 31 1.60 8.17 1.63
C PRO A 31 1.27 9.14 0.50
N GLY A 32 0.01 9.59 0.47
CA GLY A 32 -0.43 10.73 -0.30
C GLY A 32 -1.18 10.46 -1.59
N ARG A 33 -1.00 11.43 -2.50
CA ARG A 33 -1.66 11.59 -3.80
C ARG A 33 -3.14 12.00 -3.73
N TYR A 34 -3.59 12.60 -4.81
CA TYR A 34 -4.98 13.04 -5.04
C TYR A 34 -5.57 13.91 -3.92
N GLY A 35 -4.75 14.61 -3.15
CA GLY A 35 -5.21 15.44 -2.04
C GLY A 35 -5.69 14.66 -0.81
N THR A 36 -5.38 13.37 -0.71
CA THR A 36 -5.86 12.52 0.40
C THR A 36 -5.28 12.94 1.76
N LEU A 37 -4.08 13.53 1.79
CA LEU A 37 -3.44 14.03 3.00
C LEU A 37 -3.41 15.58 3.09
N THR A 38 -3.92 16.32 2.10
CA THR A 38 -4.00 17.79 2.14
C THR A 38 -5.41 18.29 2.47
N GLY A 39 -6.41 17.41 2.48
CA GLY A 39 -7.81 17.76 2.62
C GLY A 39 -8.43 18.35 1.33
N ASP A 40 -7.66 18.39 0.23
CA ASP A 40 -8.15 18.90 -1.06
C ASP A 40 -8.93 17.85 -1.87
N TRP A 41 -9.02 16.63 -1.36
CA TRP A 41 -9.80 15.58 -1.98
C TRP A 41 -11.29 15.87 -1.86
N ASP A 42 -11.98 16.01 -2.99
CA ASP A 42 -13.41 16.31 -3.10
C ASP A 42 -14.21 15.26 -3.89
N GLY A 43 -13.62 14.10 -4.15
CA GLY A 43 -14.26 13.01 -4.87
C GLY A 43 -15.45 12.41 -4.09
N GLU A 44 -16.58 12.20 -4.79
CA GLU A 44 -17.81 11.63 -4.20
C GLU A 44 -17.62 10.15 -3.81
N THR A 45 -16.66 9.46 -4.45
CA THR A 45 -16.40 8.03 -4.27
C THR A 45 -15.20 7.74 -3.37
N ALA A 46 -14.48 8.78 -2.92
CA ALA A 46 -13.27 8.61 -2.10
C ALA A 46 -13.55 7.83 -0.82
N HIS A 47 -12.69 6.85 -0.58
CA HIS A 47 -12.82 6.07 0.63
C HIS A 47 -11.45 5.61 1.15
N PRO A 48 -11.07 5.97 2.39
CA PRO A 48 -11.65 7.02 3.20
C PRO A 48 -11.45 8.41 2.57
N PRO A 49 -12.31 9.39 2.90
CA PRO A 49 -12.18 10.74 2.35
C PRO A 49 -10.90 11.40 2.87
N GLY A 50 -10.26 12.19 2.01
CA GLY A 50 -9.08 12.98 2.34
C GLY A 50 -9.31 13.94 3.52
N THR A 51 -8.28 14.13 4.31
CA THR A 51 -8.27 15.08 5.44
C THR A 51 -6.94 15.83 5.43
N ASP A 52 -6.90 17.03 5.97
CA ASP A 52 -5.63 17.72 6.23
C ASP A 52 -4.88 16.95 7.34
N TYR A 53 -3.86 16.22 6.94
CA TYR A 53 -3.08 15.32 7.78
C TYR A 53 -1.60 15.70 7.71
N ASP A 54 -1.02 16.09 8.84
CA ASP A 54 0.38 16.52 8.98
C ASP A 54 0.86 16.06 10.38
N ALA A 55 1.11 14.75 10.51
CA ALA A 55 1.45 14.13 11.80
C ALA A 55 2.95 14.19 12.09
N ARG A 56 3.78 14.03 11.07
CA ARG A 56 5.27 13.99 11.17
C ARG A 56 5.77 13.04 12.25
N ASP A 57 5.12 11.88 12.35
CA ASP A 57 5.33 10.89 13.40
C ASP A 57 5.86 9.55 12.89
N GLY A 58 6.06 9.43 11.56
CA GLY A 58 6.54 8.20 10.95
C GLY A 58 8.03 7.97 11.15
N ASP A 59 8.40 6.82 11.67
CA ASP A 59 9.78 6.35 11.79
C ASP A 59 10.23 5.67 10.49
N LEU A 60 9.28 5.06 9.78
CA LEU A 60 9.48 4.39 8.49
C LEU A 60 8.44 4.86 7.46
N VAL A 61 8.91 5.20 6.26
CA VAL A 61 8.05 5.48 5.10
C VAL A 61 8.48 4.62 3.92
N CYS A 62 7.61 3.77 3.41
CA CYS A 62 7.89 2.88 2.27
C CYS A 62 7.15 3.33 1.02
N ILE A 63 7.85 3.45 -0.11
CA ILE A 63 7.29 3.85 -1.41
C ILE A 63 7.52 2.72 -2.42
N THR A 64 6.43 2.21 -3.00
CA THR A 64 6.46 1.07 -3.91
C THR A 64 6.90 1.41 -5.33
N HIS A 65 6.47 2.54 -5.89
CA HIS A 65 6.73 2.94 -7.28
C HIS A 65 6.41 4.43 -7.56
N ASP A 66 6.73 4.90 -8.76
CA ASP A 66 6.58 6.31 -9.18
C ASP A 66 5.16 6.87 -9.00
N HIS A 67 4.12 6.05 -9.24
CA HIS A 67 2.74 6.55 -9.12
C HIS A 67 2.37 6.88 -7.69
N HIS A 68 3.00 6.28 -6.71
CA HIS A 68 2.78 6.54 -5.28
C HIS A 68 3.80 7.52 -4.67
N TYR A 69 4.83 7.93 -5.41
CA TYR A 69 5.76 8.93 -4.91
C TYR A 69 5.08 10.31 -4.82
N ASP A 70 5.03 10.88 -3.63
CA ASP A 70 4.45 12.19 -3.32
C ASP A 70 5.29 12.86 -2.23
N SER A 71 6.17 13.79 -2.64
CA SER A 71 7.15 14.43 -1.73
C SER A 71 6.49 15.26 -0.62
N ASP A 72 5.37 15.94 -0.91
CA ASP A 72 4.61 16.69 0.10
C ASP A 72 4.00 15.73 1.14
N ALA A 73 3.41 14.64 0.69
CA ALA A 73 2.83 13.64 1.58
C ALA A 73 3.89 12.94 2.44
N ILE A 74 5.05 12.60 1.85
CA ILE A 74 6.19 12.06 2.61
C ILE A 74 6.60 13.05 3.69
N ALA A 75 6.75 14.34 3.38
CA ALA A 75 7.13 15.37 4.35
C ALA A 75 6.07 15.60 5.45
N ARG A 76 4.80 15.30 5.16
CA ARG A 76 3.70 15.40 6.14
C ARG A 76 3.66 14.26 7.13
N VAL A 77 4.18 13.10 6.77
CA VAL A 77 4.11 11.91 7.63
C VAL A 77 5.45 11.54 8.27
N ALA A 78 6.58 11.78 7.60
CA ALA A 78 7.90 11.43 8.11
C ALA A 78 8.29 12.33 9.29
N SER A 79 8.84 11.74 10.34
CA SER A 79 9.54 12.47 11.40
C SER A 79 10.89 13.00 10.89
N ASP A 80 11.54 13.87 11.66
CA ASP A 80 12.85 14.42 11.27
C ASP A 80 13.95 13.35 11.18
N ASP A 81 13.80 12.24 11.93
CA ASP A 81 14.74 11.12 11.98
C ASP A 81 14.24 9.88 11.20
N ALA A 82 13.18 10.02 10.39
CA ALA A 82 12.58 8.92 9.64
C ALA A 82 13.54 8.24 8.67
N THR A 83 13.36 6.93 8.47
CA THR A 83 13.94 6.21 7.33
C THR A 83 12.91 6.12 6.21
N ILE A 84 13.25 6.64 5.02
CA ILE A 84 12.40 6.58 3.83
C ILE A 84 12.97 5.50 2.91
N VAL A 85 12.25 4.40 2.77
CA VAL A 85 12.63 3.27 1.92
C VAL A 85 11.93 3.42 0.56
N LEU A 86 12.72 3.65 -0.48
CA LEU A 86 12.25 3.78 -1.85
C LEU A 86 12.67 2.55 -2.66
N TYR A 87 11.73 1.97 -3.41
CA TYR A 87 12.12 0.98 -4.41
C TYR A 87 13.06 1.59 -5.45
N ASP A 88 14.08 0.84 -5.88
CA ASP A 88 15.18 1.34 -6.74
C ASP A 88 14.71 1.95 -8.06
N ALA A 89 13.56 1.51 -8.59
CA ALA A 89 13.02 2.05 -9.82
C ALA A 89 12.27 3.39 -9.64
N VAL A 90 12.02 3.86 -8.41
CA VAL A 90 11.38 5.17 -8.19
C VAL A 90 12.29 6.28 -8.68
N ASP A 91 11.77 7.11 -9.60
CA ASP A 91 12.52 8.21 -10.20
C ASP A 91 11.63 9.45 -10.34
N PRO A 92 11.76 10.45 -9.47
CA PRO A 92 10.98 11.68 -9.53
C PRO A 92 11.07 12.42 -10.87
N ALA A 93 12.19 12.26 -11.61
CA ALA A 93 12.38 12.90 -12.91
C ALA A 93 11.44 12.34 -14.00
N ARG A 94 10.86 11.17 -13.80
CA ARG A 94 9.87 10.57 -14.72
C ARG A 94 8.43 10.91 -14.37
N ILE A 95 8.21 11.57 -13.23
CA ILE A 95 6.88 11.87 -12.72
C ILE A 95 6.38 13.18 -13.35
N ASP A 96 5.30 13.11 -14.11
CA ASP A 96 4.65 14.29 -14.73
C ASP A 96 3.74 15.02 -13.71
N ARG A 97 4.31 15.42 -12.58
CA ARG A 97 3.69 16.19 -11.50
C ARG A 97 4.74 17.05 -10.84
N ASP A 98 4.32 18.09 -10.13
CA ASP A 98 5.19 18.89 -9.28
C ASP A 98 5.52 18.10 -8.01
N VAL A 99 6.72 17.51 -7.97
CA VAL A 99 7.27 16.77 -6.82
C VAL A 99 8.74 17.16 -6.64
N ASP A 100 9.18 17.18 -5.40
CA ASP A 100 10.58 17.40 -5.07
C ASP A 100 11.44 16.18 -5.39
N GLY A 101 12.74 16.40 -5.57
CA GLY A 101 13.73 15.34 -5.73
C GLY A 101 13.92 14.52 -4.46
N ILE A 102 14.53 13.34 -4.63
CA ILE A 102 14.81 12.44 -3.48
C ILE A 102 15.74 13.11 -2.46
N GLU A 103 16.66 13.97 -2.94
CA GLU A 103 17.61 14.71 -2.12
C GLU A 103 16.97 15.77 -1.21
N ASP A 104 15.72 16.15 -1.48
CA ASP A 104 14.96 17.14 -0.72
C ASP A 104 14.01 16.50 0.31
N LEU A 105 13.91 15.17 0.34
CA LEU A 105 13.08 14.45 1.30
C LEU A 105 13.63 14.58 2.73
N PRO A 106 12.77 14.61 3.76
CA PRO A 106 13.22 14.58 5.14
C PRO A 106 13.82 13.20 5.51
N GLY A 107 14.66 13.18 6.55
CA GLY A 107 15.20 11.94 7.10
C GLY A 107 16.28 11.25 6.25
N GLU A 108 16.47 9.96 6.49
CA GLU A 108 17.44 9.13 5.76
C GLU A 108 16.73 8.39 4.61
N VAL A 109 17.24 8.53 3.38
CA VAL A 109 16.70 7.80 2.23
C VAL A 109 17.52 6.54 1.95
N VAL A 110 16.84 5.41 1.93
CA VAL A 110 17.39 4.09 1.58
C VAL A 110 16.76 3.61 0.28
N ARG A 111 17.59 3.19 -0.67
CA ARG A 111 17.14 2.55 -1.91
C ARG A 111 17.20 1.04 -1.73
N ILE A 112 16.13 0.33 -2.13
CA ILE A 112 16.03 -1.12 -1.99
C ILE A 112 15.63 -1.74 -3.34
N GLY A 113 16.38 -2.76 -3.77
CA GLY A 113 16.14 -3.48 -5.03
C GLY A 113 15.09 -4.59 -4.89
N ALA A 114 14.88 -5.33 -5.98
CA ALA A 114 13.97 -6.47 -6.00
C ALA A 114 14.52 -7.64 -5.16
N HIS A 115 13.66 -8.28 -4.38
CA HIS A 115 14.01 -9.42 -3.50
C HIS A 115 15.13 -9.11 -2.49
N GLU A 116 15.14 -7.89 -2.02
CA GLU A 116 16.08 -7.45 -0.98
C GLU A 116 15.37 -7.31 0.37
N GLU A 117 16.19 -7.44 1.40
CA GLU A 117 15.78 -7.26 2.80
C GLU A 117 16.52 -6.10 3.43
N TYR A 118 15.83 -5.35 4.27
CA TYR A 118 16.39 -4.27 5.06
C TYR A 118 15.78 -4.27 6.46
N VAL A 119 16.42 -3.63 7.43
CA VAL A 119 15.91 -3.55 8.80
C VAL A 119 16.02 -2.11 9.30
N VAL A 120 14.90 -1.57 9.78
CA VAL A 120 14.80 -0.25 10.42
C VAL A 120 14.28 -0.45 11.83
N GLU A 121 15.09 -0.10 12.85
CA GLU A 121 14.70 -0.15 14.27
C GLU A 121 14.09 -1.49 14.73
N GLY A 122 14.53 -2.59 14.13
CA GLY A 122 14.03 -3.93 14.44
C GLY A 122 12.82 -4.37 13.61
N VAL A 123 12.30 -3.51 12.75
CA VAL A 123 11.27 -3.86 11.75
C VAL A 123 11.95 -4.40 10.50
N GLY A 124 11.63 -5.62 10.13
CA GLY A 124 12.08 -6.25 8.89
C GLY A 124 11.28 -5.74 7.69
N ILE A 125 11.96 -5.46 6.59
CA ILE A 125 11.38 -5.00 5.32
C ILE A 125 11.87 -5.94 4.24
N GLU A 126 10.96 -6.57 3.50
CA GLU A 126 11.26 -7.41 2.34
C GLU A 126 10.52 -6.87 1.13
N THR A 127 11.22 -6.71 -0.01
CA THR A 127 10.59 -6.34 -1.27
C THR A 127 10.16 -7.56 -2.06
N LEU A 128 8.95 -7.52 -2.56
CA LEU A 128 8.32 -8.58 -3.33
C LEU A 128 8.03 -8.11 -4.76
N PRO A 129 7.94 -9.03 -5.73
CA PRO A 129 7.51 -8.67 -7.08
C PRO A 129 6.13 -8.01 -7.05
N ALA A 130 6.00 -6.90 -7.81
CA ALA A 130 4.72 -6.24 -8.06
C ALA A 130 4.68 -5.77 -9.51
N TYR A 131 3.81 -6.39 -10.32
CA TYR A 131 3.64 -6.03 -11.71
C TYR A 131 2.31 -6.56 -12.27
N ASN A 132 1.90 -6.01 -13.42
CA ASN A 132 0.79 -6.54 -14.19
C ASN A 132 1.29 -7.59 -15.20
N ARG A 133 0.59 -8.71 -15.28
CA ARG A 133 0.93 -9.81 -16.19
C ARG A 133 0.79 -9.36 -17.65
N PRO A 134 1.72 -9.69 -18.55
CA PRO A 134 1.66 -9.29 -19.97
C PRO A 134 0.42 -9.84 -20.71
N ASP A 135 -0.12 -10.97 -20.23
CA ASP A 135 -1.33 -11.64 -20.75
C ASP A 135 -2.59 -11.35 -19.90
N GLY A 136 -2.46 -10.47 -18.90
CA GLY A 136 -3.51 -10.08 -17.96
C GLY A 136 -4.40 -8.94 -18.46
N PRO A 137 -5.41 -8.56 -17.68
CA PRO A 137 -6.35 -7.49 -18.05
C PRO A 137 -5.71 -6.08 -17.93
N ASN A 138 -4.67 -5.92 -17.12
CA ASN A 138 -4.05 -4.63 -16.81
C ASN A 138 -2.97 -4.25 -17.84
N THR A 139 -3.38 -4.13 -19.12
CA THR A 139 -2.51 -3.75 -20.23
C THR A 139 -3.05 -2.52 -20.95
N SER A 140 -2.15 -1.72 -21.51
CA SER A 140 -2.47 -0.56 -22.34
C SER A 140 -1.61 -0.60 -23.61
N GLY A 141 -2.25 -0.58 -24.77
CA GLY A 141 -1.53 -0.70 -26.05
C GLY A 141 -0.83 -2.05 -26.26
N GLY A 142 -1.17 -3.07 -25.48
CA GLY A 142 -0.53 -4.40 -25.52
C GLY A 142 0.64 -4.59 -24.56
N GLU A 143 0.98 -3.56 -23.77
CA GLU A 143 2.02 -3.61 -22.75
C GLU A 143 1.40 -3.54 -21.34
N PRO A 144 1.98 -4.18 -20.32
CA PRO A 144 1.55 -4.04 -18.93
C PRO A 144 1.58 -2.57 -18.49
N ILE A 145 0.58 -2.14 -17.71
CA ILE A 145 0.54 -0.78 -17.15
C ILE A 145 1.65 -0.61 -16.11
N HIS A 146 1.85 -1.61 -15.28
CA HIS A 146 3.00 -1.72 -14.39
C HIS A 146 3.85 -2.91 -14.86
N PRO A 147 4.90 -2.70 -15.67
CA PRO A 147 5.77 -3.78 -16.11
C PRO A 147 6.62 -4.32 -14.95
N GLU A 148 7.11 -5.54 -15.08
CA GLU A 148 8.03 -6.14 -14.11
C GLU A 148 9.25 -5.23 -13.89
N GLY A 149 9.59 -5.00 -12.62
CA GLY A 149 10.66 -4.10 -12.20
C GLY A 149 10.28 -2.63 -12.11
N PHE A 150 9.03 -2.24 -12.44
CA PHE A 150 8.56 -0.86 -12.28
C PHE A 150 8.29 -0.50 -10.81
N GLY A 151 7.84 -1.45 -10.02
CA GLY A 151 7.53 -1.30 -8.60
C GLY A 151 7.76 -2.58 -7.81
N CYS A 152 7.49 -2.50 -6.52
CA CYS A 152 7.53 -3.64 -5.60
C CYS A 152 6.28 -3.68 -4.71
N GLY A 153 6.03 -4.84 -4.11
CA GLY A 153 5.26 -4.97 -2.89
C GLY A 153 6.18 -4.94 -1.67
N TYR A 154 5.63 -4.72 -0.50
CA TYR A 154 6.34 -4.79 0.77
C TYR A 154 5.76 -5.85 1.69
N LEU A 155 6.62 -6.64 2.31
CA LEU A 155 6.32 -7.47 3.45
C LEU A 155 7.08 -6.92 4.65
N LEU A 156 6.35 -6.39 5.62
CA LEU A 156 6.93 -5.83 6.84
C LEU A 156 6.78 -6.82 8.00
N ASP A 157 7.84 -7.06 8.75
CA ASP A 157 7.79 -7.79 10.02
C ASP A 157 7.83 -6.77 11.16
N ILE A 158 6.67 -6.49 11.77
CA ILE A 158 6.49 -5.50 12.81
C ILE A 158 5.97 -6.20 14.07
N GLY A 159 6.76 -6.22 15.13
CA GLY A 159 6.37 -6.86 16.40
C GLY A 159 6.06 -8.36 16.27
N GLY A 160 6.58 -9.04 15.24
CA GLY A 160 6.30 -10.44 14.94
C GLY A 160 5.06 -10.65 14.06
N SER A 161 4.34 -9.59 13.69
CA SER A 161 3.24 -9.62 12.72
C SER A 161 3.76 -9.31 11.32
N ARG A 162 3.49 -10.19 10.35
CA ARG A 162 3.88 -10.01 8.94
C ARG A 162 2.78 -9.33 8.15
N VAL A 163 3.02 -8.06 7.79
CA VAL A 163 2.09 -7.20 7.06
C VAL A 163 2.46 -7.17 5.59
N PHE A 164 1.57 -7.63 4.72
CA PHE A 164 1.78 -7.68 3.28
C PHE A 164 0.95 -6.63 2.54
N TRP A 165 1.64 -5.72 1.86
CA TRP A 165 1.11 -4.79 0.85
C TRP A 165 1.67 -5.18 -0.52
N PRO A 166 0.86 -5.69 -1.46
CA PRO A 166 1.36 -6.15 -2.76
C PRO A 166 1.77 -5.01 -3.72
N GLY A 167 1.53 -3.73 -3.37
CA GLY A 167 1.65 -2.64 -4.32
C GLY A 167 0.63 -2.74 -5.46
N ASP A 168 0.88 -2.03 -6.56
CA ASP A 168 0.05 -2.10 -7.76
C ASP A 168 0.45 -3.32 -8.60
N SER A 169 -0.18 -4.45 -8.30
CA SER A 169 0.17 -5.75 -8.87
C SER A 169 -1.07 -6.59 -9.21
N ASP A 170 -0.96 -7.39 -10.25
CA ASP A 170 -1.80 -8.58 -10.41
C ASP A 170 -1.40 -9.62 -9.34
N VAL A 171 -2.22 -10.65 -9.12
CA VAL A 171 -1.81 -11.79 -8.30
C VAL A 171 -0.70 -12.55 -9.00
N LEU A 172 0.44 -12.72 -8.33
CA LEU A 172 1.62 -13.41 -8.84
C LEU A 172 1.86 -14.71 -8.08
N ASP A 173 2.53 -15.67 -8.75
CA ASP A 173 2.81 -16.98 -8.16
C ASP A 173 3.64 -16.86 -6.86
N ALA A 174 4.57 -15.90 -6.81
CA ALA A 174 5.39 -15.62 -5.62
C ALA A 174 4.56 -15.18 -4.40
N HIS A 175 3.40 -14.58 -4.60
CA HIS A 175 2.55 -14.15 -3.48
C HIS A 175 1.97 -15.34 -2.69
N TYR A 176 1.75 -16.48 -3.33
CA TYR A 176 1.18 -17.67 -2.69
C TYR A 176 2.14 -18.39 -1.71
N GLU A 177 3.43 -18.05 -1.74
CA GLU A 177 4.46 -18.68 -0.91
C GLU A 177 4.71 -17.92 0.40
N LEU A 178 4.02 -16.80 0.62
CA LEU A 178 4.25 -15.93 1.77
C LEU A 178 3.55 -16.45 3.03
N ALA A 179 4.20 -16.25 4.18
CA ALA A 179 3.52 -16.32 5.47
C ALA A 179 3.09 -14.90 5.85
N VAL A 180 1.81 -14.66 6.01
CA VAL A 180 1.22 -13.33 6.21
C VAL A 180 0.28 -13.35 7.41
N SER A 181 0.40 -12.37 8.30
CA SER A 181 -0.53 -12.17 9.41
C SER A 181 -1.63 -11.16 9.05
N LEU A 182 -1.24 -10.05 8.44
CA LEU A 182 -2.14 -8.99 7.97
C LEU A 182 -1.96 -8.77 6.47
N PHE A 183 -3.02 -8.97 5.70
CA PHE A 183 -3.02 -8.76 4.25
C PHE A 183 -3.79 -7.48 3.88
N LEU A 184 -3.13 -6.61 3.10
CA LEU A 184 -3.65 -5.32 2.66
C LEU A 184 -3.84 -5.33 1.11
N PRO A 185 -4.80 -6.10 0.55
CA PRO A 185 -4.96 -6.17 -0.90
C PRO A 185 -5.57 -4.89 -1.47
N SER A 186 -5.17 -4.52 -2.69
CA SER A 186 -6.00 -3.74 -3.59
C SER A 186 -7.07 -4.64 -4.19
N ILE A 187 -8.27 -4.10 -4.49
CA ILE A 187 -9.40 -4.87 -5.02
C ILE A 187 -10.08 -4.20 -6.22
N SER A 188 -9.43 -3.20 -6.80
CA SER A 188 -10.06 -2.32 -7.79
C SER A 188 -10.14 -2.89 -9.21
N SER A 189 -9.40 -3.94 -9.53
CA SER A 189 -9.27 -4.51 -10.88
C SER A 189 -8.62 -3.61 -11.94
N SER A 190 -8.44 -2.34 -11.66
CA SER A 190 -7.71 -1.42 -12.54
C SER A 190 -6.31 -1.24 -11.98
N PHE A 191 -5.30 -1.55 -12.80
CA PHE A 191 -3.87 -1.47 -12.44
C PHE A 191 -3.40 -2.52 -11.42
N THR A 192 -4.32 -3.16 -10.72
CA THR A 192 -4.09 -4.07 -9.59
C THR A 192 -4.91 -5.35 -9.75
N MET A 193 -4.75 -6.29 -8.82
CA MET A 193 -5.60 -7.47 -8.75
C MET A 193 -7.07 -7.09 -8.57
N ASP A 194 -7.96 -7.93 -9.10
CA ASP A 194 -9.38 -7.77 -8.88
C ASP A 194 -9.83 -8.39 -7.54
N ARG A 195 -11.07 -8.12 -7.14
CA ARG A 195 -11.62 -8.64 -5.88
C ARG A 195 -11.65 -10.17 -5.79
N HIS A 196 -11.75 -10.88 -6.92
CA HIS A 196 -11.76 -12.34 -6.94
C HIS A 196 -10.36 -12.91 -6.76
N GLY A 197 -9.37 -12.38 -7.51
CA GLY A 197 -7.97 -12.74 -7.33
C GLY A 197 -7.46 -12.41 -5.92
N ALA A 198 -7.86 -11.26 -5.37
CA ALA A 198 -7.54 -10.89 -3.99
C ALA A 198 -8.17 -11.85 -2.96
N ALA A 199 -9.42 -12.31 -3.18
CA ALA A 199 -10.07 -13.29 -2.31
C ALA A 199 -9.45 -14.69 -2.42
N ASP A 200 -9.07 -15.12 -3.64
CA ASP A 200 -8.37 -16.40 -3.87
C ASP A 200 -6.99 -16.39 -3.19
N LEU A 201 -6.28 -15.26 -3.28
CA LEU A 201 -5.00 -15.09 -2.61
C LEU A 201 -5.16 -15.06 -1.08
N ALA A 202 -6.16 -14.35 -0.55
CA ALA A 202 -6.48 -14.33 0.87
C ALA A 202 -6.77 -15.73 1.42
N GLU A 203 -7.55 -16.56 0.70
CA GLU A 203 -7.80 -17.96 1.09
C GLU A 203 -6.51 -18.77 1.14
N SER A 204 -5.62 -18.58 0.18
CA SER A 204 -4.35 -19.33 0.10
C SER A 204 -3.34 -18.91 1.16
N LEU A 205 -3.25 -17.62 1.45
CA LEU A 205 -2.36 -17.07 2.48
C LEU A 205 -2.85 -17.38 3.90
N ASP A 206 -4.17 -17.57 4.07
CA ASP A 206 -4.85 -17.79 5.35
C ASP A 206 -4.36 -16.80 6.44
N PRO A 207 -4.39 -15.48 6.17
CA PRO A 207 -3.93 -14.49 7.13
C PRO A 207 -4.91 -14.37 8.30
N ASP A 208 -4.43 -13.89 9.44
CA ASP A 208 -5.29 -13.63 10.60
C ASP A 208 -6.31 -12.52 10.33
N LEU A 209 -5.97 -11.57 9.44
CA LEU A 209 -6.84 -10.47 9.04
C LEU A 209 -6.56 -9.97 7.63
N VAL A 210 -7.63 -9.67 6.89
CA VAL A 210 -7.59 -8.94 5.61
C VAL A 210 -8.20 -7.54 5.80
N VAL A 211 -7.49 -6.51 5.34
CA VAL A 211 -7.97 -5.13 5.30
C VAL A 211 -7.73 -4.60 3.88
N PRO A 212 -8.72 -4.61 2.99
CA PRO A 212 -8.52 -4.08 1.64
C PRO A 212 -8.30 -2.57 1.67
N ILE A 213 -7.42 -2.10 0.81
CA ILE A 213 -7.10 -0.69 0.61
C ILE A 213 -7.08 -0.37 -0.88
N HIS A 214 -6.75 0.86 -1.26
CA HIS A 214 -6.54 1.27 -2.66
C HIS A 214 -7.75 0.97 -3.58
N TYR A 215 -8.96 1.26 -3.10
CA TYR A 215 -10.20 1.15 -3.88
C TYR A 215 -11.11 2.35 -3.60
N ASN A 216 -12.08 2.57 -4.47
CA ASN A 216 -13.11 3.63 -4.36
C ASN A 216 -12.55 5.05 -4.14
N THR A 217 -11.30 5.33 -4.57
CA THR A 217 -10.74 6.67 -4.50
C THR A 217 -11.22 7.52 -5.68
N PHE A 218 -11.35 6.94 -6.86
CA PHE A 218 -11.91 7.57 -8.06
C PHE A 218 -12.48 6.47 -8.99
N GLU A 219 -13.21 6.86 -10.05
CA GLU A 219 -13.96 5.96 -10.92
C GLU A 219 -13.18 4.73 -11.40
N ALA A 220 -11.90 4.89 -11.79
CA ALA A 220 -11.09 3.75 -12.24
C ALA A 220 -10.73 2.77 -11.12
N LEU A 221 -10.88 3.14 -9.85
CA LEU A 221 -10.63 2.28 -8.69
C LEU A 221 -11.93 1.81 -8.02
N GLU A 222 -13.08 1.94 -8.68
CA GLU A 222 -14.34 1.44 -8.12
C GLU A 222 -14.31 -0.09 -7.92
N ALA A 223 -14.74 -0.52 -6.75
CA ALA A 223 -14.86 -1.92 -6.39
C ALA A 223 -16.07 -2.17 -5.50
N ASP A 224 -16.68 -3.34 -5.64
CA ASP A 224 -17.71 -3.84 -4.71
C ASP A 224 -17.02 -4.47 -3.48
N SER A 225 -16.68 -3.60 -2.53
CA SER A 225 -16.01 -4.00 -1.29
C SER A 225 -16.88 -4.92 -0.42
N ALA A 226 -18.20 -4.71 -0.42
CA ALA A 226 -19.13 -5.56 0.31
C ALA A 226 -19.15 -6.99 -0.25
N ALA A 227 -19.14 -7.14 -1.59
CA ALA A 227 -19.03 -8.44 -2.23
C ALA A 227 -17.67 -9.10 -1.99
N PHE A 228 -16.57 -8.31 -1.98
CA PHE A 228 -15.25 -8.80 -1.58
C PHE A 228 -15.24 -9.35 -0.16
N ALA A 229 -15.73 -8.56 0.80
CA ALA A 229 -15.77 -8.97 2.20
C ALA A 229 -16.64 -10.23 2.41
N ALA A 230 -17.77 -10.32 1.71
CA ALA A 230 -18.63 -11.51 1.76
C ALA A 230 -17.93 -12.76 1.19
N ASP A 231 -17.16 -12.62 0.10
CA ASP A 231 -16.40 -13.69 -0.54
C ASP A 231 -15.27 -14.19 0.38
N VAL A 232 -14.45 -13.29 0.91
CA VAL A 232 -13.34 -13.62 1.84
C VAL A 232 -13.88 -14.26 3.13
N ALA A 233 -14.92 -13.68 3.75
CA ALA A 233 -15.55 -14.25 4.94
C ALA A 233 -16.19 -15.61 4.66
N GLY A 234 -16.78 -15.81 3.47
CA GLY A 234 -17.35 -17.09 3.03
C GLY A 234 -16.30 -18.21 2.90
N ARG A 235 -15.04 -17.86 2.71
CA ARG A 235 -13.87 -18.76 2.68
C ARG A 235 -13.27 -19.01 4.08
N GLY A 236 -13.80 -18.35 5.11
CA GLY A 236 -13.37 -18.52 6.50
C GLY A 236 -12.24 -17.59 6.93
N VAL A 237 -11.84 -16.64 6.10
CA VAL A 237 -10.78 -15.67 6.41
C VAL A 237 -11.38 -14.41 7.02
N PRO A 238 -10.86 -13.90 8.16
CA PRO A 238 -11.32 -12.65 8.76
C PRO A 238 -11.04 -11.45 7.86
N VAL A 239 -12.05 -10.57 7.71
CA VAL A 239 -11.93 -9.36 6.89
C VAL A 239 -12.63 -8.17 7.54
N ILE A 240 -12.00 -7.00 7.47
CA ILE A 240 -12.58 -5.73 7.95
C ILE A 240 -12.48 -4.70 6.83
N LEU A 241 -13.59 -3.99 6.56
CA LEU A 241 -13.61 -2.83 5.68
C LEU A 241 -13.42 -1.57 6.54
N ASP A 242 -12.41 -0.75 6.23
CA ASP A 242 -12.21 0.57 6.85
C ASP A 242 -13.08 1.63 6.15
N GLU A 243 -14.38 1.39 6.14
CA GLU A 243 -15.36 2.25 5.50
C GLU A 243 -16.09 3.13 6.51
N ARG A 244 -16.18 4.43 6.22
CA ARG A 244 -17.04 5.31 6.99
C ARG A 244 -18.48 5.04 6.59
N SER A 245 -19.35 4.78 7.57
CA SER A 245 -20.78 4.74 7.34
C SER A 245 -21.23 6.09 6.79
N SER A 246 -21.80 6.09 5.59
CA SER A 246 -22.43 7.24 4.94
C SER A 246 -23.63 7.76 5.75
#